data_b9a9293c57b6e48fa11b1b0f1542f7b2
#
_entry.id   b9a9293c57b6e48fa11b1b0f1542f7b2
#
_cell.length_a   1.000
_cell.length_b   1.000
_cell.length_c   1.000
_cell.angle_alpha   90.00
_cell.angle_beta   90.00
_cell.angle_gamma   90.00
#
_symmetry.space_group_name_H-M   'P 1'
#
loop_
_entity.id
_entity.type
_entity.pdbx_description
1 polymer ?
#
loop_
_entity_poly.entity_id
_entity_poly.type
_entity_poly.pdbx_seq_one_letter_code
_entity_poly.pdbx_strand_id
1 'polypeptide(L)'
;MTHLVRVMGIRRLTDLGVPLADIPSMEAADGRPEEILRALDAELAADIDRRQRMRREIAAVLEEGVSLGLPADFGAAAADLPRAQQSLLLAYSSILTPRAMALIKEQYSRPRDEVAEEFENLPADAPEDVRRRLAGHLAAEARAQQEAHPFISDLDAASRRDGALARSVVAQALVAFYNGAQLDVLRRLHALLEPDGPAEP
;
A
#
# COMPACT_ATOMS: atom_id res chain seq x y z
N MET A 1 -25.40 45.66 -29.32
CA MET A 1 -25.15 44.22 -29.60
C MET A 1 -23.92 43.68 -28.86
N THR A 2 -22.87 44.46 -28.62
CA THR A 2 -21.60 44.02 -28.00
C THR A 2 -21.75 43.47 -26.58
N HIS A 3 -22.61 44.07 -25.72
CA HIS A 3 -22.81 43.62 -24.34
C HIS A 3 -23.48 42.23 -24.23
N LEU A 4 -24.45 41.92 -25.09
CA LEU A 4 -25.12 40.60 -25.05
C LEU A 4 -24.15 39.46 -25.42
N VAL A 5 -23.36 39.66 -26.45
CA VAL A 5 -22.34 38.68 -26.89
C VAL A 5 -21.31 38.44 -25.78
N ARG A 6 -20.87 39.49 -25.08
CA ARG A 6 -19.94 39.41 -23.96
C ARG A 6 -20.53 38.62 -22.78
N VAL A 7 -21.78 38.92 -22.40
CA VAL A 7 -22.47 38.18 -21.33
C VAL A 7 -22.63 36.69 -21.67
N MET A 8 -22.97 36.38 -22.93
CA MET A 8 -23.06 34.99 -23.39
C MET A 8 -21.69 34.28 -23.36
N GLY A 9 -20.60 35.00 -23.72
CA GLY A 9 -19.23 34.48 -23.62
C GLY A 9 -18.82 34.17 -22.20
N ILE A 10 -19.06 35.09 -21.27
CA ILE A 10 -18.80 34.90 -19.83
C ILE A 10 -19.57 33.69 -19.30
N ARG A 11 -20.85 33.58 -19.59
CA ARG A 11 -21.70 32.48 -19.17
C ARG A 11 -21.17 31.14 -19.70
N ARG A 12 -20.77 31.06 -20.95
CA ARG A 12 -20.20 29.85 -21.54
C ARG A 12 -18.90 29.43 -20.86
N LEU A 13 -18.02 30.39 -20.50
CA LEU A 13 -16.77 30.09 -19.77
C LEU A 13 -17.06 29.59 -18.35
N THR A 14 -18.00 30.19 -17.64
CA THR A 14 -18.41 29.71 -16.30
C THR A 14 -19.08 28.36 -16.34
N ASP A 15 -19.89 28.08 -17.37
CA ASP A 15 -20.51 26.76 -17.57
C ASP A 15 -19.45 25.67 -17.86
N LEU A 16 -18.28 26.05 -18.41
CA LEU A 16 -17.10 25.18 -18.59
C LEU A 16 -16.23 25.04 -17.32
N GLY A 17 -16.60 25.72 -16.22
CA GLY A 17 -15.87 25.64 -14.95
C GLY A 17 -14.78 26.70 -14.78
N VAL A 18 -14.63 27.67 -15.70
CA VAL A 18 -13.66 28.76 -15.54
C VAL A 18 -14.12 29.68 -14.40
N PRO A 19 -13.29 29.93 -13.37
CA PRO A 19 -13.62 30.85 -12.30
C PRO A 19 -13.88 32.27 -12.84
N LEU A 20 -14.92 32.93 -12.34
CA LEU A 20 -15.29 34.28 -12.78
C LEU A 20 -14.13 35.30 -12.61
N ALA A 21 -13.27 35.07 -11.63
CA ALA A 21 -12.09 35.89 -11.35
C ALA A 21 -11.04 35.86 -12.48
N ASP A 22 -10.97 34.74 -13.24
CA ASP A 22 -9.98 34.54 -14.30
C ASP A 22 -10.41 35.05 -15.65
N ILE A 23 -11.72 35.32 -15.84
CA ILE A 23 -12.27 35.80 -17.12
C ILE A 23 -11.70 37.14 -17.55
N PRO A 24 -11.49 38.15 -16.66
CA PRO A 24 -10.90 39.43 -17.08
C PRO A 24 -9.47 39.28 -17.63
N SER A 25 -8.68 38.33 -17.10
CA SER A 25 -7.33 38.08 -17.62
C SER A 25 -7.33 37.38 -18.98
N MET A 26 -8.39 36.64 -19.30
CA MET A 26 -8.59 36.04 -20.63
C MET A 26 -9.02 37.04 -21.69
N GLU A 27 -9.70 38.13 -21.27
CA GLU A 27 -10.15 39.22 -22.17
C GLU A 27 -9.06 40.28 -22.40
N ALA A 28 -8.00 40.31 -21.57
CA ALA A 28 -6.91 41.27 -21.76
C ALA A 28 -6.15 40.94 -23.06
N ALA A 29 -5.70 42.02 -23.75
CA ALA A 29 -5.06 41.90 -25.07
C ALA A 29 -3.84 40.97 -25.13
N ASP A 30 -3.16 40.79 -23.99
CA ASP A 30 -2.03 39.88 -23.82
C ASP A 30 -2.41 38.54 -23.11
N GLY A 31 -3.68 38.35 -22.79
CA GLY A 31 -4.19 37.13 -22.19
C GLY A 31 -4.11 35.96 -23.18
N ARG A 32 -3.64 34.82 -22.71
CA ARG A 32 -3.59 33.60 -23.49
C ARG A 32 -4.75 32.67 -23.08
N PRO A 33 -5.98 32.95 -23.54
CA PRO A 33 -7.16 32.18 -23.15
C PRO A 33 -7.00 30.68 -23.45
N GLU A 34 -6.25 30.35 -24.50
CA GLU A 34 -5.97 28.96 -24.84
C GLU A 34 -5.10 28.24 -23.78
N GLU A 35 -4.16 28.92 -23.13
CA GLU A 35 -3.33 28.33 -22.09
C GLU A 35 -4.15 28.03 -20.84
N ILE A 36 -5.05 28.93 -20.46
CA ILE A 36 -5.94 28.72 -19.31
C ILE A 36 -6.91 27.57 -19.59
N LEU A 37 -7.47 27.49 -20.79
CA LEU A 37 -8.36 26.40 -21.18
C LEU A 37 -7.61 25.07 -21.27
N ARG A 38 -6.37 25.03 -21.76
CA ARG A 38 -5.54 23.81 -21.76
C ARG A 38 -5.17 23.37 -20.35
N ALA A 39 -4.89 24.31 -19.45
CA ALA A 39 -4.61 23.96 -18.04
C ALA A 39 -5.85 23.36 -17.37
N LEU A 40 -7.03 23.94 -17.59
CA LEU A 40 -8.29 23.40 -17.08
C LEU A 40 -8.63 22.03 -17.67
N ASP A 41 -8.42 21.83 -18.97
CA ASP A 41 -8.60 20.52 -19.63
C ASP A 41 -7.67 19.46 -19.03
N ALA A 42 -6.40 19.79 -18.79
CA ALA A 42 -5.44 18.89 -18.16
C ALA A 42 -5.83 18.54 -16.72
N GLU A 43 -6.35 19.51 -15.95
CA GLU A 43 -6.83 19.26 -14.58
C GLU A 43 -8.07 18.33 -14.59
N LEU A 44 -9.01 18.58 -15.49
CA LEU A 44 -10.19 17.74 -15.66
C LEU A 44 -9.81 16.32 -16.08
N ALA A 45 -8.85 16.17 -16.98
CA ALA A 45 -8.34 14.85 -17.40
C ALA A 45 -7.73 14.09 -16.21
N ALA A 46 -6.92 14.78 -15.40
CA ALA A 46 -6.34 14.17 -14.18
C ALA A 46 -7.41 13.77 -13.16
N ASP A 47 -8.47 14.58 -13.01
CA ASP A 47 -9.61 14.26 -12.15
C ASP A 47 -10.40 13.06 -12.65
N ILE A 48 -10.66 12.97 -13.94
CA ILE A 48 -11.32 11.85 -14.58
C ILE A 48 -10.52 10.57 -14.32
N ASP A 49 -9.21 10.59 -14.55
CA ASP A 49 -8.33 9.46 -14.31
C ASP A 49 -8.34 9.01 -12.84
N ARG A 50 -8.31 9.97 -11.91
CA ARG A 50 -8.40 9.68 -10.47
C ARG A 50 -9.74 9.02 -10.12
N ARG A 51 -10.86 9.54 -10.63
CA ARG A 51 -12.19 8.97 -10.41
C ARG A 51 -12.38 7.61 -11.06
N GLN A 52 -11.76 7.38 -12.22
CA GLN A 52 -11.77 6.08 -12.88
C GLN A 52 -10.98 5.03 -12.08
N ARG A 53 -9.84 5.41 -11.49
CA ARG A 53 -9.10 4.52 -10.57
C ARG A 53 -9.95 4.15 -9.35
N MET A 54 -10.57 5.14 -8.68
CA MET A 54 -11.47 4.88 -7.55
C MET A 54 -12.64 3.95 -7.92
N ARG A 55 -13.24 4.15 -9.10
CA ARG A 55 -14.32 3.26 -9.56
C ARG A 55 -13.86 1.83 -9.76
N ARG A 56 -12.66 1.62 -10.30
CA ARG A 56 -12.08 0.27 -10.45
C ARG A 56 -11.83 -0.38 -9.10
N GLU A 57 -11.33 0.37 -8.12
CA GLU A 57 -11.14 -0.13 -6.75
C GLU A 57 -12.47 -0.53 -6.09
N ILE A 58 -13.49 0.31 -6.23
CA ILE A 58 -14.83 0.00 -5.72
C ILE A 58 -15.41 -1.25 -6.41
N ALA A 59 -15.27 -1.37 -7.72
CA ALA A 59 -15.73 -2.52 -8.47
C ALA A 59 -15.04 -3.82 -8.00
N ALA A 60 -13.72 -3.79 -7.81
CA ALA A 60 -12.97 -4.92 -7.28
C ALA A 60 -13.46 -5.34 -5.88
N VAL A 61 -13.70 -4.38 -4.98
CA VAL A 61 -14.26 -4.65 -3.65
C VAL A 61 -15.65 -5.28 -3.73
N LEU A 62 -16.49 -4.83 -4.66
CA LEU A 62 -17.85 -5.34 -4.82
C LEU A 62 -17.91 -6.74 -5.48
N GLU A 63 -17.03 -7.00 -6.43
CA GLU A 63 -17.00 -8.27 -7.18
C GLU A 63 -16.30 -9.39 -6.40
N GLU A 64 -15.23 -9.08 -5.67
CA GLU A 64 -14.38 -10.09 -5.06
C GLU A 64 -14.71 -10.35 -3.58
N GLY A 65 -15.63 -9.60 -2.97
CA GLY A 65 -15.93 -9.71 -1.52
C GLY A 65 -14.71 -9.48 -0.63
N VAL A 66 -13.68 -8.86 -1.19
CA VAL A 66 -12.40 -8.60 -0.54
C VAL A 66 -12.61 -7.62 0.61
N SER A 67 -12.02 -7.90 1.75
CA SER A 67 -12.03 -7.02 2.92
C SER A 67 -11.78 -5.57 2.52
N LEU A 68 -12.72 -4.68 2.85
CA LEU A 68 -12.60 -3.23 2.65
C LEU A 68 -11.24 -2.76 3.14
N GLY A 69 -10.32 -2.47 2.22
CA GLY A 69 -9.02 -1.91 2.56
C GLY A 69 -7.80 -2.52 1.90
N LEU A 70 -7.90 -3.72 1.30
CA LEU A 70 -6.77 -4.23 0.50
C LEU A 70 -6.72 -3.50 -0.85
N PRO A 71 -5.52 -3.10 -1.31
CA PRO A 71 -5.37 -2.52 -2.64
C PRO A 71 -5.90 -3.48 -3.71
N ALA A 72 -6.64 -2.96 -4.69
CA ALA A 72 -7.23 -3.74 -5.79
C ALA A 72 -6.19 -4.60 -6.56
N ASP A 73 -4.92 -4.22 -6.46
CA ASP A 73 -3.80 -4.92 -7.08
C ASP A 73 -3.50 -6.29 -6.45
N PHE A 74 -4.02 -6.60 -5.27
CA PHE A 74 -3.83 -7.92 -4.63
C PHE A 74 -4.86 -8.96 -5.09
N GLY A 75 -6.00 -8.53 -5.65
CA GLY A 75 -6.97 -9.36 -6.37
C GLY A 75 -7.28 -10.71 -5.73
N ALA A 76 -7.45 -11.73 -6.55
CA ALA A 76 -7.75 -13.09 -6.14
C ALA A 76 -6.69 -13.70 -5.20
N ALA A 77 -5.42 -13.32 -5.32
CA ALA A 77 -4.36 -13.84 -4.44
C ALA A 77 -4.57 -13.49 -2.96
N ALA A 78 -5.21 -12.34 -2.68
CA ALA A 78 -5.51 -11.93 -1.32
C ALA A 78 -6.79 -12.58 -0.75
N ALA A 79 -7.71 -12.98 -1.60
CA ALA A 79 -8.96 -13.62 -1.18
C ALA A 79 -8.71 -15.01 -0.53
N ASP A 80 -7.70 -15.72 -0.99
CA ASP A 80 -7.31 -17.04 -0.49
C ASP A 80 -6.39 -16.99 0.74
N LEU A 81 -5.98 -15.78 1.17
CA LEU A 81 -5.12 -15.62 2.34
C LEU A 81 -5.91 -15.77 3.65
N PRO A 82 -5.29 -16.33 4.70
CA PRO A 82 -5.82 -16.27 6.06
C PRO A 82 -6.14 -14.83 6.49
N ARG A 83 -7.17 -14.63 7.30
CA ARG A 83 -7.59 -13.30 7.77
C ARG A 83 -6.45 -12.49 8.43
N ALA A 84 -5.58 -13.17 9.18
CA ALA A 84 -4.41 -12.54 9.78
C ALA A 84 -3.50 -11.91 8.72
N GLN A 85 -3.21 -12.62 7.64
CA GLN A 85 -2.38 -12.13 6.54
C GLN A 85 -3.06 -11.01 5.75
N GLN A 86 -4.38 -11.11 5.50
CA GLN A 86 -5.12 -10.02 4.87
C GLN A 86 -5.02 -8.72 5.69
N SER A 87 -5.15 -8.83 7.01
CA SER A 87 -5.06 -7.68 7.92
C SER A 87 -3.65 -7.10 8.01
N LEU A 88 -2.62 -7.96 7.96
CA LEU A 88 -1.23 -7.52 7.87
C LEU A 88 -0.94 -6.79 6.54
N LEU A 89 -1.43 -7.30 5.43
CA LEU A 89 -1.30 -6.64 4.13
C LEU A 89 -1.95 -5.26 4.13
N LEU A 90 -3.09 -5.12 4.79
CA LEU A 90 -3.74 -3.83 4.97
C LEU A 90 -2.87 -2.86 5.79
N ALA A 91 -2.31 -3.32 6.90
CA ALA A 91 -1.37 -2.54 7.70
C ALA A 91 -0.15 -2.12 6.86
N TYR A 92 0.47 -3.05 6.13
CA TYR A 92 1.60 -2.77 5.25
C TYR A 92 1.27 -1.76 4.15
N SER A 93 0.08 -1.85 3.53
CA SER A 93 -0.34 -0.92 2.48
C SER A 93 -0.45 0.52 2.98
N SER A 94 -0.72 0.73 4.27
CA SER A 94 -0.82 2.05 4.89
C SER A 94 0.53 2.71 5.16
N ILE A 95 1.60 1.92 5.29
CA ILE A 95 2.92 2.40 5.72
C ILE A 95 4.00 2.24 4.66
N LEU A 96 3.96 1.19 3.84
CA LEU A 96 5.02 0.86 2.90
C LEU A 96 4.92 1.64 1.59
N THR A 97 6.06 1.81 0.93
CA THR A 97 6.15 2.39 -0.41
C THR A 97 5.54 1.46 -1.46
N PRO A 98 5.10 1.97 -2.64
CA PRO A 98 4.61 1.13 -3.72
C PRO A 98 5.63 0.07 -4.17
N ARG A 99 6.94 0.38 -4.12
CA ARG A 99 8.01 -0.56 -4.46
C ARG A 99 8.07 -1.72 -3.45
N ALA A 100 8.01 -1.44 -2.15
CA ALA A 100 7.99 -2.46 -1.12
C ALA A 100 6.71 -3.33 -1.20
N MET A 101 5.55 -2.70 -1.44
CA MET A 101 4.30 -3.41 -1.64
C MET A 101 4.31 -4.33 -2.87
N ALA A 102 4.98 -3.95 -3.96
CA ALA A 102 5.11 -4.79 -5.15
C ALA A 102 5.86 -6.10 -4.85
N LEU A 103 6.92 -6.04 -4.03
CA LEU A 103 7.66 -7.24 -3.61
C LEU A 103 6.86 -8.12 -2.66
N ILE A 104 6.15 -7.52 -1.72
CA ILE A 104 5.22 -8.26 -0.87
C ILE A 104 4.18 -8.97 -1.71
N LYS A 105 3.59 -8.30 -2.70
CA LYS A 105 2.65 -8.91 -3.64
C LYS A 105 3.27 -10.10 -4.39
N GLU A 106 4.48 -9.95 -4.90
CA GLU A 106 5.20 -11.04 -5.57
C GLU A 106 5.38 -12.25 -4.64
N GLN A 107 5.76 -12.01 -3.38
CA GLN A 107 5.91 -13.05 -2.38
C GLN A 107 4.59 -13.79 -2.11
N TYR A 108 3.50 -13.06 -1.91
CA TYR A 108 2.17 -13.65 -1.68
C TYR A 108 1.53 -14.28 -2.92
N SER A 109 2.06 -14.02 -4.10
CA SER A 109 1.62 -14.66 -5.36
C SER A 109 2.32 -16.01 -5.61
N ARG A 110 3.35 -16.35 -4.82
CA ARG A 110 4.00 -17.66 -4.90
C ARG A 110 3.16 -18.71 -4.18
N PRO A 111 3.17 -19.97 -4.65
CA PRO A 111 2.57 -21.07 -3.90
C PRO A 111 3.17 -21.12 -2.49
N ARG A 112 2.32 -21.29 -1.49
CA ARG A 112 2.79 -21.49 -0.12
C ARG A 112 3.52 -22.82 -0.03
N ASP A 113 4.65 -22.82 0.66
CA ASP A 113 5.32 -24.04 1.03
C ASP A 113 4.75 -24.63 2.34
N GLU A 114 5.15 -25.84 2.65
CA GLU A 114 4.71 -26.55 3.85
C GLU A 114 5.09 -25.82 5.15
N VAL A 115 6.20 -25.07 5.14
CA VAL A 115 6.68 -24.31 6.33
C VAL A 115 5.79 -23.11 6.61
N ALA A 116 5.40 -22.37 5.56
CA ALA A 116 4.48 -21.26 5.68
C ALA A 116 3.08 -21.72 6.14
N GLU A 117 2.60 -22.85 5.63
CA GLU A 117 1.33 -23.44 6.07
C GLU A 117 1.40 -23.91 7.52
N GLU A 118 2.51 -24.56 7.93
CA GLU A 118 2.71 -24.99 9.30
C GLU A 118 2.75 -23.79 10.26
N PHE A 119 3.42 -22.70 9.89
CA PHE A 119 3.44 -21.49 10.69
C PHE A 119 2.06 -20.87 10.87
N GLU A 120 1.28 -20.76 9.79
CA GLU A 120 -0.06 -20.17 9.83
C GLU A 120 -1.05 -21.00 10.70
N ASN A 121 -0.88 -22.32 10.71
CA ASN A 121 -1.71 -23.24 11.48
C ASN A 121 -1.13 -23.57 12.85
N LEU A 122 -0.05 -22.89 13.28
CA LEU A 122 0.65 -23.20 14.53
C LEU A 122 -0.26 -22.97 15.75
N PRO A 123 -0.56 -23.99 16.56
CA PRO A 123 -1.39 -23.84 17.74
C PRO A 123 -0.68 -23.03 18.83
N ALA A 124 -1.47 -22.35 19.66
CA ALA A 124 -0.94 -21.46 20.70
C ALA A 124 -0.07 -22.16 21.75
N ASP A 125 -0.29 -23.46 21.95
CA ASP A 125 0.43 -24.36 22.86
C ASP A 125 1.51 -25.19 22.16
N ALA A 126 1.91 -24.83 20.94
CA ALA A 126 2.93 -25.54 20.17
C ALA A 126 4.22 -25.73 20.97
N PRO A 127 4.84 -26.93 20.93
CA PRO A 127 6.09 -27.24 21.65
C PRO A 127 7.25 -26.31 21.24
N GLU A 128 8.19 -26.13 22.15
CA GLU A 128 9.33 -25.20 21.93
C GLU A 128 10.23 -25.64 20.78
N ASP A 129 10.45 -26.92 20.61
CA ASP A 129 11.27 -27.51 19.53
C ASP A 129 10.66 -27.24 18.15
N VAL A 130 9.32 -27.29 18.02
CA VAL A 130 8.58 -26.93 16.80
C VAL A 130 8.78 -25.45 16.49
N ARG A 131 8.59 -24.58 17.49
CA ARG A 131 8.75 -23.12 17.32
C ARG A 131 10.18 -22.75 16.91
N ARG A 132 11.19 -23.40 17.51
CA ARG A 132 12.61 -23.18 17.17
C ARG A 132 12.94 -23.67 15.76
N ARG A 133 12.44 -24.83 15.35
CA ARG A 133 12.63 -25.37 14.02
C ARG A 133 12.01 -24.47 12.96
N LEU A 134 10.77 -24.05 13.16
CA LEU A 134 10.08 -23.10 12.25
C LEU A 134 10.84 -21.77 12.13
N ALA A 135 11.28 -21.19 13.23
CA ALA A 135 12.07 -19.96 13.22
C ALA A 135 13.36 -20.11 12.40
N GLY A 136 14.04 -21.26 12.51
CA GLY A 136 15.25 -21.55 11.73
C GLY A 136 14.99 -21.66 10.23
N HIS A 137 13.91 -22.33 9.81
CA HIS A 137 13.55 -22.43 8.40
C HIS A 137 13.17 -21.06 7.83
N LEU A 138 12.29 -20.33 8.50
CA LEU A 138 11.87 -18.99 8.06
C LEU A 138 13.06 -18.00 8.04
N ALA A 139 14.05 -18.16 8.94
CA ALA A 139 15.25 -17.32 8.91
C ALA A 139 16.13 -17.58 7.68
N ALA A 140 16.22 -18.82 7.20
CA ALA A 140 16.95 -19.13 5.98
C ALA A 140 16.30 -18.48 4.75
N GLU A 141 14.99 -18.54 4.64
CA GLU A 141 14.24 -17.88 3.56
C GLU A 141 14.34 -16.36 3.64
N ALA A 142 14.17 -15.79 4.83
CA ALA A 142 14.26 -14.35 5.04
C ALA A 142 15.65 -13.81 4.69
N ARG A 143 16.74 -14.54 5.00
CA ARG A 143 18.11 -14.15 4.58
C ARG A 143 18.24 -14.13 3.06
N ALA A 144 17.78 -15.18 2.38
CA ALA A 144 17.82 -15.22 0.92
C ALA A 144 17.04 -14.06 0.29
N GLN A 145 15.91 -13.68 0.89
CA GLN A 145 15.11 -12.55 0.44
C GLN A 145 15.80 -11.20 0.73
N GLN A 146 16.45 -11.04 1.88
CA GLN A 146 17.24 -9.85 2.23
C GLN A 146 18.43 -9.68 1.30
N GLU A 147 19.11 -10.77 0.94
CA GLU A 147 20.21 -10.74 -0.03
C GLU A 147 19.73 -10.32 -1.43
N ALA A 148 18.58 -10.82 -1.86
CA ALA A 148 17.98 -10.44 -3.14
C ALA A 148 17.44 -9.01 -3.16
N HIS A 149 16.95 -8.52 -2.02
CA HIS A 149 16.27 -7.23 -1.87
C HIS A 149 16.67 -6.48 -0.60
N PRO A 150 17.92 -5.96 -0.50
CA PRO A 150 18.46 -5.37 0.72
C PRO A 150 17.61 -4.22 1.31
N PHE A 151 16.88 -3.47 0.47
CA PHE A 151 16.06 -2.35 0.93
C PHE A 151 14.82 -2.77 1.76
N ILE A 152 14.41 -4.05 1.72
CA ILE A 152 13.30 -4.56 2.57
C ILE A 152 13.72 -4.62 4.04
N SER A 153 15.00 -4.85 4.31
CA SER A 153 15.55 -4.91 5.66
C SER A 153 15.57 -3.54 6.34
N ASP A 154 15.56 -2.47 5.54
CA ASP A 154 15.51 -1.10 6.01
C ASP A 154 14.08 -0.56 5.93
N LEU A 155 13.36 -0.63 7.07
CA LEU A 155 11.99 -0.12 7.18
C LEU A 155 11.91 1.40 6.93
N ASP A 156 12.97 2.14 7.18
CA ASP A 156 13.02 3.58 6.89
C ASP A 156 13.04 3.80 5.37
N ALA A 157 13.80 3.02 4.62
CA ALA A 157 13.83 3.06 3.15
C ALA A 157 12.55 2.47 2.51
N ALA A 158 11.96 1.44 3.13
CA ALA A 158 10.76 0.76 2.63
C ALA A 158 9.47 1.50 2.97
N SER A 159 9.48 2.45 3.93
CA SER A 159 8.29 3.14 4.43
C SER A 159 8.05 4.50 3.75
N ARG A 160 6.77 4.89 3.64
CA ARG A 160 6.35 6.26 3.27
C ARG A 160 6.37 7.21 4.46
N ARG A 161 6.53 6.70 5.67
CA ARG A 161 6.44 7.42 6.94
C ARG A 161 7.71 7.20 7.74
N ASP A 162 7.81 7.86 8.88
CA ASP A 162 8.86 7.62 9.85
C ASP A 162 8.95 6.13 10.21
N GLY A 163 10.14 5.55 10.15
CA GLY A 163 10.39 4.13 10.41
C GLY A 163 10.00 3.71 11.83
N ALA A 164 10.06 4.59 12.83
CA ALA A 164 9.59 4.29 14.18
C ALA A 164 8.07 4.07 14.21
N LEU A 165 7.31 4.90 13.48
CA LEU A 165 5.87 4.73 13.33
C LEU A 165 5.56 3.43 12.55
N ALA A 166 6.30 3.16 11.48
CA ALA A 166 6.13 1.94 10.70
C ALA A 166 6.36 0.69 11.55
N ARG A 167 7.46 0.63 12.33
CA ARG A 167 7.73 -0.46 13.28
C ARG A 167 6.62 -0.64 14.30
N SER A 168 6.09 0.47 14.86
CA SER A 168 4.99 0.42 15.82
C SER A 168 3.72 -0.17 15.23
N VAL A 169 3.34 0.24 14.01
CA VAL A 169 2.14 -0.28 13.32
C VAL A 169 2.31 -1.77 13.01
N VAL A 170 3.48 -2.19 12.50
CA VAL A 170 3.77 -3.62 12.23
C VAL A 170 3.69 -4.43 13.51
N ALA A 171 4.34 -3.99 14.59
CA ALA A 171 4.35 -4.70 15.87
C ALA A 171 2.93 -4.86 16.45
N GLN A 172 2.12 -3.80 16.40
CA GLN A 172 0.72 -3.85 16.85
C GLN A 172 -0.12 -4.80 15.99
N ALA A 173 0.07 -4.79 14.68
CA ALA A 173 -0.63 -5.69 13.77
C ALA A 173 -0.25 -7.17 14.06
N LEU A 174 1.02 -7.48 14.24
CA LEU A 174 1.48 -8.83 14.56
C LEU A 174 0.83 -9.32 15.86
N VAL A 175 0.85 -8.52 16.92
CA VAL A 175 0.24 -8.87 18.21
C VAL A 175 -1.27 -9.05 18.11
N ALA A 176 -1.94 -8.28 17.25
CA ALA A 176 -3.39 -8.37 17.07
C ALA A 176 -3.84 -9.62 16.32
N PHE A 177 -2.99 -10.16 15.42
CA PHE A 177 -3.41 -11.21 14.48
C PHE A 177 -2.77 -12.58 14.73
N TYR A 178 -1.62 -12.64 15.40
CA TYR A 178 -0.91 -13.88 15.70
C TYR A 178 -1.03 -14.31 17.16
N ASN A 179 -1.06 -15.62 17.39
CA ASN A 179 -1.06 -16.18 18.74
C ASN A 179 0.34 -16.17 19.38
N GLY A 180 0.42 -16.51 20.66
CA GLY A 180 1.68 -16.46 21.43
C GLY A 180 2.80 -17.34 20.87
N ALA A 181 2.48 -18.51 20.30
CA ALA A 181 3.47 -19.41 19.69
C ALA A 181 4.01 -18.83 18.37
N GLN A 182 3.15 -18.29 17.53
CA GLN A 182 3.52 -17.60 16.29
C GLN A 182 4.38 -16.37 16.59
N LEU A 183 4.01 -15.56 17.57
CA LEU A 183 4.82 -14.40 18.00
C LEU A 183 6.19 -14.82 18.55
N ASP A 184 6.30 -15.96 19.22
CA ASP A 184 7.58 -16.51 19.68
C ASP A 184 8.46 -16.92 18.48
N VAL A 185 7.88 -17.58 17.46
CA VAL A 185 8.58 -17.92 16.22
C VAL A 185 9.12 -16.66 15.55
N LEU A 186 8.30 -15.60 15.42
CA LEU A 186 8.71 -14.32 14.79
C LEU A 186 9.80 -13.60 15.58
N ARG A 187 9.76 -13.63 16.92
CA ARG A 187 10.85 -13.08 17.77
C ARG A 187 12.16 -13.83 17.57
N ARG A 188 12.12 -15.16 17.54
CA ARG A 188 13.30 -16.01 17.28
C ARG A 188 13.85 -15.79 15.86
N LEU A 189 12.96 -15.69 14.86
CA LEU A 189 13.31 -15.33 13.49
C LEU A 189 14.08 -14.02 13.47
N HIS A 190 13.55 -12.97 14.09
CA HIS A 190 14.17 -11.65 14.15
C HIS A 190 15.57 -11.71 14.79
N ALA A 191 15.70 -12.40 15.93
CA ALA A 191 16.99 -12.60 16.59
C ALA A 191 18.01 -13.36 15.73
N LEU A 192 17.55 -14.28 14.88
CA LEU A 192 18.42 -14.99 13.93
C LEU A 192 18.85 -14.14 12.73
N LEU A 193 18.11 -13.09 12.41
CA LEU A 193 18.41 -12.18 11.29
C LEU A 193 19.30 -11.01 11.72
N GLU A 194 19.31 -10.64 12.98
CA GLU A 194 20.22 -9.60 13.48
C GLU A 194 21.66 -10.12 13.41
N PRO A 195 22.59 -9.40 12.75
CA PRO A 195 23.99 -9.73 12.77
C PRO A 195 24.51 -9.49 14.19
N ASP A 196 24.88 -10.58 14.89
CA ASP A 196 25.60 -10.58 16.18
C ASP A 196 25.13 -9.47 17.15
N GLY A 197 24.02 -9.74 17.85
CA GLY A 197 23.74 -9.06 19.11
C GLY A 197 24.95 -9.29 20.06
N PRO A 198 25.26 -8.36 20.99
CA PRO A 198 26.40 -8.51 21.88
C PRO A 198 26.32 -9.87 22.58
N ALA A 199 27.37 -10.66 22.42
CA ALA A 199 27.56 -11.88 23.20
C ALA A 199 27.37 -11.50 24.67
N GLU A 200 26.33 -12.03 25.30
CA GLU A 200 26.17 -11.88 26.75
C GLU A 200 27.42 -12.42 27.44
N PRO A 201 27.96 -11.67 28.41
CA PRO A 201 29.10 -12.10 29.18
C PRO A 201 28.81 -13.26 30.14
#